data_6b31f1b03409efdcee9580869d069a4c
#
_entry.id   6b31f1b03409efdcee9580869d069a4c
#
_cell.length_a   1.000
_cell.length_b   1.000
_cell.length_c   1.000
_cell.angle_alpha   90.00
_cell.angle_beta   90.00
_cell.angle_gamma   90.00
#
_symmetry.space_group_name_H-M   'P 1'
#
loop_
_entity.id
_entity.type
_entity.pdbx_description
1 polymer ?
#
loop_
_entity_poly.entity_id
_entity_poly.type
_entity_poly.pdbx_seq_one_letter_code
_entity_poly.pdbx_strand_id
1 'polypeptide(L)'
;ETEEAAVEQPSVAKYAPVAKDGKVIELEDASALTPGVKVEQLTVVDFNAVWCGPCRQLTPVLEELAAKYQGKVTFISVDVDKLGNLFEAYQMGESSPAVLFLKPDGTYFKKIGTGELLPAENFEKIINDNL
;
A
#
# COMPACT_ATOMS: atom_id res chain seq x y z
N GLU A 1 -7.20 -20.22 -29.00
CA GLU A 1 -6.97 -20.21 -28.59
C GLU A 1 -6.89 -19.70 -27.84
N THR A 2 -7.09 -19.53 -27.86
CA THR A 2 -6.89 -19.24 -27.26
C THR A 2 -6.96 -18.78 -26.42
N GLU A 3 -7.05 -18.49 -26.44
CA GLU A 3 -7.02 -18.21 -25.75
C GLU A 3 -6.95 -17.89 -24.86
N GLU A 4 -7.10 -17.86 -25.06
CA GLU A 4 -6.90 -17.81 -24.34
C GLU A 4 -6.64 -17.28 -23.61
N ALA A 5 -6.61 -17.18 -23.90
CA ALA A 5 -6.15 -16.79 -23.39
C ALA A 5 -6.09 -16.07 -22.67
N ALA A 6 -6.13 -15.81 -22.73
CA ALA A 6 -5.89 -15.27 -22.19
C ALA A 6 -5.89 -14.86 -21.35
N VAL A 7 -6.00 -14.82 -21.30
CA VAL A 7 -5.80 -14.75 -20.68
C VAL A 7 -5.33 -14.64 -19.75
N GLU A 8 -5.47 -14.67 -19.65
CA GLU A 8 -4.84 -14.74 -19.03
C GLU A 8 -4.14 -14.43 -18.11
N GLN A 9 -4.23 -14.81 -17.65
CA GLN A 9 -3.13 -14.64 -16.81
C GLN A 9 -2.44 -13.39 -16.81
N PRO A 10 -2.85 -12.57 -17.46
CA PRO A 10 -2.29 -11.25 -17.50
C PRO A 10 -2.20 -10.56 -16.17
N SER A 11 -3.06 -10.91 -15.22
CA SER A 11 -3.02 -10.23 -13.91
C SER A 11 -1.76 -10.51 -13.13
N VAL A 12 -1.12 -11.66 -13.33
CA VAL A 12 0.09 -11.95 -12.57
C VAL A 12 1.30 -11.17 -13.05
N ALA A 13 1.21 -10.58 -14.23
CA ALA A 13 2.29 -9.75 -14.76
C ALA A 13 2.07 -8.28 -14.49
N LYS A 14 0.97 -7.93 -13.84
CA LYS A 14 0.65 -6.53 -13.62
C LYS A 14 1.57 -5.86 -12.62
N TYR A 15 1.75 -4.59 -12.85
CA TYR A 15 2.40 -3.71 -11.88
C TYR A 15 1.34 -2.95 -11.10
N ALA A 16 1.63 -2.67 -9.85
CA ALA A 16 0.78 -1.82 -9.03
C ALA A 16 0.82 -0.38 -9.57
N PRO A 17 -0.21 0.41 -9.26
CA PRO A 17 -0.21 1.81 -9.66
C PRO A 17 0.99 2.56 -9.11
N VAL A 18 1.47 3.54 -9.85
CA VAL A 18 2.58 4.39 -9.44
C VAL A 18 2.08 5.82 -9.38
N ALA A 19 2.28 6.48 -8.24
CA ALA A 19 1.95 7.89 -8.11
C ALA A 19 3.18 8.73 -8.41
N LYS A 20 3.05 9.65 -9.36
CA LYS A 20 4.16 10.53 -9.72
C LYS A 20 3.88 11.98 -9.38
N ASP A 21 2.68 12.26 -8.89
CA ASP A 21 2.24 13.62 -8.57
C ASP A 21 2.40 13.98 -7.11
N GLY A 22 2.97 13.08 -6.29
CA GLY A 22 3.16 13.33 -4.88
C GLY A 22 1.90 13.24 -4.05
N LYS A 23 0.90 12.52 -4.55
CA LYS A 23 -0.37 12.36 -3.84
C LYS A 23 -0.63 10.91 -3.49
N VAL A 24 -1.42 10.70 -2.44
CA VAL A 24 -1.85 9.36 -2.05
C VAL A 24 -2.92 8.88 -3.03
N ILE A 25 -2.77 7.63 -3.49
CA ILE A 25 -3.75 7.02 -4.39
C ILE A 25 -4.84 6.37 -3.53
N GLU A 26 -6.11 6.71 -3.80
CA GLU A 26 -7.24 6.01 -3.19
C GLU A 26 -7.55 4.81 -4.08
N LEU A 27 -7.26 3.61 -3.59
CA LEU A 27 -7.45 2.41 -4.39
C LEU A 27 -8.92 2.06 -4.51
N GLU A 28 -9.36 1.74 -5.73
CA GLU A 28 -10.75 1.36 -5.97
C GLU A 28 -10.89 -0.04 -6.53
N ASP A 29 -9.81 -0.60 -7.07
CA ASP A 29 -9.84 -1.92 -7.69
C ASP A 29 -8.83 -2.82 -6.98
N ALA A 30 -9.36 -3.82 -6.26
CA ALA A 30 -8.53 -4.73 -5.49
C ALA A 30 -7.53 -5.49 -6.36
N SER A 31 -7.86 -5.73 -7.63
CA SER A 31 -6.98 -6.50 -8.50
C SER A 31 -5.66 -5.80 -8.76
N ALA A 32 -5.61 -4.49 -8.54
CA ALA A 32 -4.38 -3.72 -8.76
C ALA A 32 -3.32 -3.98 -7.69
N LEU A 33 -3.69 -4.58 -6.56
CA LEU A 33 -2.76 -4.88 -5.47
C LEU A 33 -2.83 -6.32 -4.98
N THR A 34 -3.34 -7.22 -5.79
CA THR A 34 -3.39 -8.65 -5.43
C THR A 34 -1.97 -9.14 -5.08
N PRO A 35 -1.82 -10.00 -4.06
CA PRO A 35 -0.50 -10.53 -3.73
C PRO A 35 0.18 -11.13 -4.96
N GLY A 36 1.47 -10.81 -5.12
CA GLY A 36 2.22 -11.20 -6.31
C GLY A 36 2.34 -10.07 -7.33
N VAL A 37 1.61 -8.98 -7.14
CA VAL A 37 1.74 -7.83 -8.02
C VAL A 37 3.15 -7.25 -7.89
N LYS A 38 3.68 -6.73 -8.98
CA LYS A 38 4.99 -6.10 -8.98
C LYS A 38 4.88 -4.61 -8.74
N VAL A 39 5.88 -4.04 -8.10
CA VAL A 39 5.93 -2.60 -7.88
C VAL A 39 7.21 -2.06 -8.52
N GLU A 40 7.10 -0.87 -9.13
CA GLU A 40 8.25 -0.24 -9.78
C GLU A 40 9.14 0.49 -8.78
N GLN A 41 8.58 0.85 -7.64
CA GLN A 41 9.28 1.55 -6.57
C GLN A 41 8.65 1.15 -5.25
N LEU A 42 9.30 1.49 -4.14
CA LEU A 42 8.73 1.19 -2.82
C LEU A 42 7.30 1.72 -2.77
N THR A 43 6.38 0.84 -2.38
CA THR A 43 4.96 1.16 -2.33
C THR A 43 4.45 0.92 -0.92
N VAL A 44 3.90 1.95 -0.31
CA VAL A 44 3.37 1.92 1.04
C VAL A 44 1.84 1.89 0.95
N VAL A 45 1.23 0.85 1.50
CA VAL A 45 -0.21 0.67 1.43
C VAL A 45 -0.80 0.80 2.84
N ASP A 46 -1.63 1.80 3.04
CA ASP A 46 -2.29 2.06 4.31
C ASP A 46 -3.69 1.46 4.27
N PHE A 47 -3.90 0.39 5.05
CA PHE A 47 -5.23 -0.20 5.21
C PHE A 47 -5.91 0.53 6.34
N ASN A 48 -7.00 1.22 6.03
CA ASN A 48 -7.69 2.08 6.98
C ASN A 48 -9.20 1.89 6.90
N ALA A 49 -9.90 2.53 7.83
CA ALA A 49 -11.36 2.53 7.86
C ALA A 49 -11.82 3.88 8.38
N VAL A 50 -12.98 4.33 7.89
CA VAL A 50 -13.52 5.63 8.30
C VAL A 50 -13.85 5.67 9.80
N TRP A 51 -14.18 4.53 10.38
CA TRP A 51 -14.52 4.44 11.81
C TRP A 51 -13.30 4.33 12.72
N CYS A 52 -12.12 4.23 12.16
CA CYS A 52 -10.89 3.96 12.91
C CYS A 52 -10.22 5.27 13.33
N GLY A 53 -10.26 5.59 14.63
CA GLY A 53 -9.63 6.80 15.15
C GLY A 53 -8.13 6.86 14.90
N PRO A 54 -7.37 5.81 15.29
CA PRO A 54 -5.91 5.81 15.05
C PRO A 54 -5.53 5.93 13.57
N CYS A 55 -6.36 5.41 12.66
CA CYS A 55 -6.09 5.52 11.23
C CYS A 55 -6.04 6.98 10.80
N ARG A 56 -6.86 7.83 11.42
CA ARG A 56 -6.91 9.24 11.07
C ARG A 56 -5.64 9.98 11.44
N GLN A 57 -4.88 9.46 12.39
CA GLN A 57 -3.60 10.06 12.76
C GLN A 57 -2.56 9.85 11.68
N LEU A 58 -2.67 8.78 10.90
CA LEU A 58 -1.75 8.49 9.82
C LEU A 58 -2.06 9.26 8.55
N THR A 59 -3.33 9.61 8.32
CA THR A 59 -3.73 10.24 7.06
C THR A 59 -2.89 11.49 6.72
N PRO A 60 -2.76 12.47 7.62
CA PRO A 60 -1.94 13.65 7.27
C PRO A 60 -0.47 13.32 7.11
N VAL A 61 0.03 12.31 7.83
CA VAL A 61 1.43 11.90 7.70
C VAL A 61 1.65 11.27 6.31
N LEU A 62 0.72 10.44 5.87
CA LEU A 62 0.82 9.84 4.54
C LEU A 62 0.81 10.89 3.44
N GLU A 63 -0.04 11.89 3.57
CA GLU A 63 -0.12 12.97 2.60
C GLU A 63 1.18 13.77 2.55
N GLU A 64 1.73 14.06 3.71
CA GLU A 64 2.99 14.77 3.81
C GLU A 64 4.14 13.97 3.19
N LEU A 65 4.23 12.68 3.53
CA LEU A 65 5.29 11.83 3.03
C LEU A 65 5.13 11.55 1.54
N ALA A 66 3.89 11.45 1.05
CA ALA A 66 3.66 11.28 -0.38
C ALA A 66 4.24 12.45 -1.18
N ALA A 67 4.06 13.66 -0.68
CA ALA A 67 4.62 14.84 -1.33
C ALA A 67 6.14 14.85 -1.21
N LYS A 68 6.67 14.49 -0.04
CA LYS A 68 8.11 14.52 0.21
C LYS A 68 8.88 13.52 -0.65
N TYR A 69 8.29 12.33 -0.86
CA TYR A 69 8.94 11.27 -1.63
C TYR A 69 8.38 11.14 -3.04
N GLN A 70 7.84 12.23 -3.55
CA GLN A 70 7.32 12.27 -4.92
C GLN A 70 8.35 11.72 -5.91
N GLY A 71 7.91 10.76 -6.74
CA GLY A 71 8.79 10.13 -7.72
C GLY A 71 9.66 9.01 -7.17
N LYS A 72 9.65 8.77 -5.86
CA LYS A 72 10.48 7.74 -5.24
C LYS A 72 9.68 6.67 -4.52
N VAL A 73 8.55 7.05 -3.93
CA VAL A 73 7.71 6.15 -3.15
C VAL A 73 6.27 6.40 -3.54
N THR A 74 5.51 5.32 -3.72
CA THR A 74 4.08 5.42 -3.97
C THR A 74 3.34 5.13 -2.67
N PHE A 75 2.36 5.97 -2.34
CA PHE A 75 1.50 5.78 -1.18
C PHE A 75 0.09 5.49 -1.65
N ILE A 76 -0.48 4.39 -1.16
CA ILE A 76 -1.82 3.94 -1.55
C ILE A 76 -2.66 3.78 -0.29
N SER A 77 -3.89 4.27 -0.34
CA SER A 77 -4.85 4.13 0.74
C SER A 77 -5.91 3.09 0.34
N VAL A 78 -6.18 2.13 1.22
CA VAL A 78 -7.17 1.08 0.99
C VAL A 78 -8.20 1.13 2.12
N ASP A 79 -9.46 1.32 1.74
CA ASP A 79 -10.58 1.29 2.68
C ASP A 79 -10.97 -0.17 2.90
N VAL A 80 -10.75 -0.69 4.10
CA VAL A 80 -11.00 -2.10 4.38
C VAL A 80 -12.47 -2.47 4.34
N ASP A 81 -13.36 -1.49 4.48
CA ASP A 81 -14.79 -1.76 4.35
C ASP A 81 -15.19 -2.00 2.89
N LYS A 82 -14.44 -1.43 1.97
CA LYS A 82 -14.71 -1.60 0.54
C LYS A 82 -13.88 -2.72 -0.07
N LEU A 83 -12.63 -2.86 0.35
CA LEU A 83 -11.69 -3.81 -0.24
C LEU A 83 -11.13 -4.76 0.83
N GLY A 84 -12.01 -5.26 1.69
CA GLY A 84 -11.61 -6.14 2.79
C GLY A 84 -10.90 -7.40 2.33
N ASN A 85 -11.19 -7.89 1.12
CA ASN A 85 -10.51 -9.06 0.59
C ASN A 85 -9.00 -8.86 0.42
N LEU A 86 -8.56 -7.63 0.16
CA LEU A 86 -7.12 -7.35 0.11
C LEU A 86 -6.49 -7.46 1.49
N PHE A 87 -7.19 -6.95 2.51
CA PHE A 87 -6.72 -7.01 3.89
C PHE A 87 -6.50 -8.47 4.29
N GLU A 88 -7.43 -9.33 3.94
CA GLU A 88 -7.32 -10.75 4.25
C GLU A 88 -6.24 -11.43 3.41
N ALA A 89 -6.12 -11.05 2.14
CA ALA A 89 -5.16 -11.67 1.24
C ALA A 89 -3.72 -11.45 1.71
N TYR A 90 -3.44 -10.31 2.33
CA TYR A 90 -2.11 -10.02 2.87
C TYR A 90 -1.99 -10.42 4.33
N GLN A 91 -3.01 -11.08 4.88
CA GLN A 91 -2.99 -11.59 6.26
C GLN A 91 -2.66 -10.50 7.27
N MET A 92 -3.34 -9.37 7.12
CA MET A 92 -3.07 -8.19 7.95
C MET A 92 -3.60 -8.33 9.39
N GLY A 93 -4.37 -9.36 9.67
CA GLY A 93 -4.93 -9.58 11.00
C GLY A 93 -6.22 -8.82 11.18
N GLU A 94 -6.50 -8.40 12.42
CA GLU A 94 -7.76 -7.73 12.73
C GLU A 94 -7.56 -6.31 13.22
N SER A 95 -6.32 -5.86 13.29
CA SER A 95 -6.02 -4.55 13.84
C SER A 95 -5.91 -3.50 12.76
N SER A 96 -6.35 -2.30 13.07
CA SER A 96 -6.21 -1.13 12.21
C SER A 96 -5.61 0.00 13.02
N PRO A 97 -4.80 0.86 12.43
CA PRO A 97 -4.34 0.79 11.05
C PRO A 97 -3.30 -0.31 10.85
N ALA A 98 -3.16 -0.74 9.61
CA ALA A 98 -2.13 -1.70 9.23
C ALA A 98 -1.50 -1.19 7.94
N VAL A 99 -0.17 -1.14 7.90
CA VAL A 99 0.55 -0.58 6.77
C VAL A 99 1.46 -1.63 6.16
N LEU A 100 1.36 -1.80 4.85
CA LEU A 100 2.11 -2.78 4.09
C LEU A 100 3.17 -2.06 3.26
N PHE A 101 4.39 -2.58 3.29
CA PHE A 101 5.50 -2.02 2.52
C PHE A 101 5.88 -3.04 1.45
N LEU A 102 5.59 -2.71 0.19
CA LEU A 102 5.90 -3.58 -0.95
C LEU A 102 7.18 -3.07 -1.62
N LYS A 103 8.13 -3.98 -1.84
CA LYS A 103 9.43 -3.61 -2.38
C LYS A 103 9.58 -4.13 -3.81
N PRO A 104 10.37 -3.44 -4.65
CA PRO A 104 10.56 -3.86 -6.05
C PRO A 104 11.15 -5.26 -6.21
N ASP A 105 11.86 -5.77 -5.20
CA ASP A 105 12.44 -7.11 -5.26
C ASP A 105 11.43 -8.22 -5.00
N GLY A 106 10.14 -7.86 -4.77
CA GLY A 106 9.08 -8.82 -4.54
C GLY A 106 8.84 -9.15 -3.08
N THR A 107 9.66 -8.64 -2.18
CA THR A 107 9.45 -8.85 -0.75
C THR A 107 8.53 -7.79 -0.19
N TYR A 108 7.92 -8.09 0.95
CA TYR A 108 7.11 -7.11 1.65
C TYR A 108 7.12 -7.39 3.14
N PHE A 109 6.79 -6.37 3.91
CA PHE A 109 6.60 -6.49 5.34
C PHE A 109 5.49 -5.56 5.77
N LYS A 110 5.03 -5.68 7.02
CA LYS A 110 3.90 -4.91 7.51
C LYS A 110 4.16 -4.36 8.90
N LYS A 111 3.52 -3.23 9.20
CA LYS A 111 3.53 -2.63 10.52
C LYS A 111 2.08 -2.48 10.96
N ILE A 112 1.77 -2.96 12.15
CA ILE A 112 0.42 -2.96 12.68
C ILE A 112 0.31 -1.89 13.76
N GLY A 113 -0.74 -1.07 13.68
CA GLY A 113 -0.94 0.01 14.63
C GLY A 113 -0.08 1.22 14.28
N THR A 114 -0.01 2.18 15.21
CA THR A 114 0.73 3.42 15.00
C THR A 114 2.05 3.48 15.75
N GLY A 115 2.33 2.50 16.61
CA GLY A 115 3.46 2.57 17.55
C GLY A 115 4.81 2.74 16.90
N GLU A 116 5.05 2.08 15.76
CA GLU A 116 6.33 2.19 15.05
C GLU A 116 6.30 3.20 13.92
N LEU A 117 5.11 3.74 13.60
CA LEU A 117 4.95 4.64 12.47
C LEU A 117 4.87 6.10 12.88
N LEU A 118 4.55 6.38 14.12
CA LEU A 118 4.44 7.75 14.61
C LEU A 118 5.44 7.99 15.72
N PRO A 119 6.01 9.18 15.81
CA PRO A 119 5.80 10.34 14.93
C PRO A 119 6.36 10.11 13.52
N ALA A 120 6.11 11.07 12.63
CA ALA A 120 6.45 10.95 11.21
C ALA A 120 7.92 10.57 10.97
N GLU A 121 8.82 11.02 11.82
CA GLU A 121 10.25 10.68 11.68
C GLU A 121 10.49 9.19 11.73
N ASN A 122 9.72 8.46 12.53
CA ASN A 122 9.86 7.01 12.61
C ASN A 122 9.42 6.36 11.28
N PHE A 123 8.33 6.85 10.72
CA PHE A 123 7.84 6.37 9.43
C PHE A 123 8.87 6.63 8.34
N GLU A 124 9.45 7.85 8.33
CA GLU A 124 10.48 8.20 7.35
C GLU A 124 11.70 7.32 7.46
N LYS A 125 12.10 6.96 8.68
CA LYS A 125 13.25 6.08 8.86
C LYS A 125 13.00 4.72 8.22
N ILE A 126 11.80 4.18 8.40
CA ILE A 126 11.45 2.89 7.80
C ILE A 126 11.52 3.00 6.27
N ILE A 127 10.99 4.08 5.71
CA ILE A 127 11.04 4.31 4.27
C ILE A 127 12.49 4.39 3.79
N ASN A 128 13.29 5.22 4.45
CA ASN A 128 14.68 5.44 4.02
C ASN A 128 15.52 4.16 4.13
N ASP A 129 15.24 3.33 5.12
CA ASP A 129 15.96 2.07 5.27
C ASP A 129 15.61 1.07 4.17
N ASN A 130 14.56 1.33 3.41
CA ASN A 130 14.06 0.39 2.40
C ASN A 130 14.03 0.97 0.99
N LEU A 131 14.62 2.13 0.79
CA LEU A 131 14.73 2.72 -0.54
C LEU A 131 15.83 2.06 -1.36
#